data_86d455765391f4747882c44b70cdfcdc
#
_entry.id   86d455765391f4747882c44b70cdfcdc
#
_cell.length_a   1.000
_cell.length_b   1.000
_cell.length_c   1.000
_cell.angle_alpha   90.00
_cell.angle_beta   90.00
_cell.angle_gamma   90.00
#
_symmetry.space_group_name_H-M   'P 1'
#
loop_
_entity.id
_entity.type
_entity.pdbx_description
1 polymer ?
#
loop_
_entity_poly.entity_id
_entity_poly.type
_entity_poly.pdbx_seq_one_letter_code
_entity_poly.pdbx_strand_id
1 'polypeptide(L)'
;MLIPRGGAGLIQAVVQNATVPVIETGTGNCHIYVDETADLAMAVQITDNGKTQRPSVCNALETCLVHDAVAEQFLPMLQQKLEEHQVEIRGCERTRQILGDSVIPATEEDYATEFLDYIISIRVVSSVDEAIQHISKYSTGHSECIITESYRNAEKFQKEVDSACVYVNCSTRFTDGGEFGLGAEIGISTQKLHARGPMGPVSYTHLRAHET
;
A
#
# COMPACT_ATOMS: atom_id res chain seq x y z
N MET A 1 -14.36 22.29 10.97
CA MET A 1 -13.74 21.12 10.34
C MET A 1 -13.79 19.94 11.30
N LEU A 2 -14.12 18.74 10.83
CA LEU A 2 -14.15 17.51 11.61
C LEU A 2 -13.04 16.57 11.16
N ILE A 3 -12.49 15.81 12.09
CA ILE A 3 -11.47 14.77 11.84
C ILE A 3 -11.95 13.52 12.57
N PRO A 4 -12.76 12.67 11.90
CA PRO A 4 -13.28 11.47 12.54
C PRO A 4 -12.18 10.44 12.79
N ARG A 5 -12.25 9.78 13.94
CA ARG A 5 -11.38 8.67 14.33
C ARG A 5 -12.24 7.48 14.70
N GLY A 6 -12.01 6.33 14.05
CA GLY A 6 -12.77 5.11 14.31
C GLY A 6 -12.76 4.18 13.10
N GLY A 7 -13.60 3.17 13.12
CA GLY A 7 -13.75 2.24 11.99
C GLY A 7 -14.45 2.90 10.79
N ALA A 8 -14.34 2.26 9.61
CA ALA A 8 -14.83 2.77 8.33
C ALA A 8 -16.29 3.23 8.37
N GLY A 9 -17.16 2.50 9.06
CA GLY A 9 -18.60 2.86 9.17
C GLY A 9 -18.83 4.18 9.91
N LEU A 10 -18.06 4.46 10.97
CA LEU A 10 -18.15 5.74 11.67
C LEU A 10 -17.64 6.88 10.79
N ILE A 11 -16.50 6.68 10.14
CA ILE A 11 -15.92 7.69 9.25
C ILE A 11 -16.90 8.04 8.13
N GLN A 12 -17.46 7.03 7.47
CA GLN A 12 -18.48 7.24 6.41
C GLN A 12 -19.73 7.96 6.94
N ALA A 13 -20.24 7.59 8.10
CA ALA A 13 -21.38 8.27 8.68
C ALA A 13 -21.10 9.76 8.95
N VAL A 14 -19.90 10.11 9.42
CA VAL A 14 -19.50 11.50 9.59
C VAL A 14 -19.39 12.22 8.27
N VAL A 15 -18.73 11.64 7.26
CA VAL A 15 -18.56 12.24 5.92
C VAL A 15 -19.91 12.54 5.28
N GLN A 16 -20.87 11.60 5.39
CA GLN A 16 -22.21 11.75 4.77
C GLN A 16 -23.12 12.76 5.48
N ASN A 17 -22.95 12.95 6.79
CA ASN A 17 -23.88 13.76 7.58
C ASN A 17 -23.29 15.10 8.06
N ALA A 18 -21.99 15.32 7.90
CA ALA A 18 -21.37 16.56 8.37
C ALA A 18 -21.79 17.77 7.53
N THR A 19 -22.09 18.87 8.20
CA THR A 19 -22.37 20.18 7.59
C THR A 19 -21.14 21.09 7.48
N VAL A 20 -19.99 20.58 7.93
CA VAL A 20 -18.69 21.28 7.87
C VAL A 20 -17.67 20.37 7.19
N PRO A 21 -16.58 20.91 6.61
CA PRO A 21 -15.56 20.09 5.98
C PRO A 21 -15.04 18.98 6.88
N VAL A 22 -14.86 17.79 6.32
CA VAL A 22 -14.33 16.61 7.02
C VAL A 22 -13.00 16.23 6.39
N ILE A 23 -11.98 15.97 7.20
CA ILE A 23 -10.75 15.30 6.78
C ILE A 23 -10.86 13.87 7.28
N GLU A 24 -11.06 12.95 6.34
CA GLU A 24 -11.10 11.53 6.68
C GLU A 24 -9.72 10.89 6.59
N THR A 25 -9.42 10.03 7.54
CA THR A 25 -8.32 9.09 7.49
C THR A 25 -8.91 7.76 7.06
N GLY A 26 -8.59 7.32 5.83
CA GLY A 26 -9.17 6.13 5.22
C GLY A 26 -8.56 4.82 5.73
N THR A 27 -9.11 3.70 5.27
CA THR A 27 -8.51 2.39 5.34
C THR A 27 -7.29 2.33 4.41
N GLY A 28 -6.30 1.51 4.72
CA GLY A 28 -5.04 1.41 3.98
C GLY A 28 -4.86 0.08 3.27
N ASN A 29 -5.45 -0.11 2.09
CA ASN A 29 -5.12 -1.25 1.24
C ASN A 29 -3.91 -0.91 0.36
N CYS A 30 -2.71 -1.03 0.94
CA CYS A 30 -1.45 -0.63 0.32
C CYS A 30 -0.88 -1.72 -0.58
N HIS A 31 -0.22 -1.31 -1.69
CA HIS A 31 0.37 -2.22 -2.66
C HIS A 31 1.88 -1.98 -2.82
N ILE A 32 2.61 -3.07 -3.07
CA ILE A 32 3.98 -3.04 -3.60
C ILE A 32 3.99 -3.77 -4.93
N TYR A 33 4.60 -3.16 -5.95
CA TYR A 33 4.86 -3.80 -7.24
C TYR A 33 6.36 -4.06 -7.39
N VAL A 34 6.73 -5.33 -7.57
CA VAL A 34 8.09 -5.79 -7.87
C VAL A 34 8.24 -5.90 -9.38
N ASP A 35 8.97 -4.98 -9.97
CA ASP A 35 9.18 -4.86 -11.42
C ASP A 35 10.19 -5.87 -11.94
N GLU A 36 10.21 -6.08 -13.27
CA GLU A 36 11.13 -7.00 -13.93
C GLU A 36 12.62 -6.68 -13.71
N THR A 37 12.93 -5.42 -13.39
CA THR A 37 14.31 -4.93 -13.16
C THR A 37 14.64 -4.78 -11.67
N ALA A 38 13.80 -5.27 -10.78
CA ALA A 38 13.99 -5.09 -9.34
C ALA A 38 15.23 -5.83 -8.82
N ASP A 39 15.95 -5.21 -7.86
CA ASP A 39 16.84 -5.95 -6.98
C ASP A 39 15.97 -6.84 -6.04
N LEU A 40 16.04 -8.14 -6.26
CA LEU A 40 15.17 -9.08 -5.56
C LEU A 40 15.47 -9.20 -4.06
N ALA A 41 16.73 -9.03 -3.67
CA ALA A 41 17.10 -9.04 -2.25
C ALA A 41 16.51 -7.83 -1.53
N MET A 42 16.60 -6.64 -2.12
CA MET A 42 15.96 -5.43 -1.64
C MET A 42 14.42 -5.59 -1.63
N ALA A 43 13.85 -6.17 -2.69
CA ALA A 43 12.41 -6.38 -2.80
C ALA A 43 11.86 -7.27 -1.67
N VAL A 44 12.57 -8.34 -1.30
CA VAL A 44 12.20 -9.21 -0.16
C VAL A 44 12.20 -8.41 1.13
N GLN A 45 13.25 -7.60 1.40
CA GLN A 45 13.34 -6.82 2.63
C GLN A 45 12.24 -5.75 2.73
N ILE A 46 11.96 -5.05 1.64
CA ILE A 46 10.92 -4.02 1.60
C ILE A 46 9.53 -4.64 1.79
N THR A 47 9.25 -5.76 1.13
CA THR A 47 7.96 -6.46 1.23
C THR A 47 7.75 -7.04 2.62
N ASP A 48 8.76 -7.68 3.19
CA ASP A 48 8.74 -8.19 4.56
C ASP A 48 8.49 -7.06 5.56
N ASN A 49 9.29 -5.99 5.51
CA ASN A 49 9.09 -4.83 6.37
C ASN A 49 7.69 -4.24 6.24
N GLY A 50 7.20 -4.09 4.99
CA GLY A 50 5.86 -3.57 4.71
C GLY A 50 4.76 -4.37 5.38
N LYS A 51 4.87 -5.71 5.39
CA LYS A 51 3.85 -6.59 5.96
C LYS A 51 4.04 -6.90 7.44
N THR A 52 5.29 -7.14 7.88
CA THR A 52 5.51 -7.80 9.18
C THR A 52 5.87 -6.86 10.32
N GLN A 53 6.40 -5.66 10.04
CA GLN A 53 6.79 -4.71 11.08
C GLN A 53 5.62 -4.34 12.01
N ARG A 54 4.42 -4.11 11.44
CA ARG A 54 3.18 -3.85 12.17
C ARG A 54 1.98 -4.04 11.24
N PRO A 55 1.37 -5.22 11.20
CA PRO A 55 0.31 -5.51 10.22
C PRO A 55 -1.00 -4.75 10.49
N SER A 56 -1.26 -4.33 11.74
CA SER A 56 -2.54 -3.74 12.17
C SER A 56 -2.64 -2.22 11.99
N VAL A 57 -1.96 -1.67 10.98
CA VAL A 57 -1.97 -0.22 10.68
C VAL A 57 -2.21 0.05 9.20
N CYS A 58 -2.78 1.21 8.89
CA CYS A 58 -3.24 1.57 7.56
C CYS A 58 -2.15 1.65 6.46
N ASN A 59 -0.88 1.80 6.82
CA ASN A 59 0.24 1.80 5.88
C ASN A 59 0.94 0.43 5.77
N ALA A 60 0.39 -0.62 6.41
CA ALA A 60 0.87 -1.98 6.23
C ALA A 60 0.58 -2.47 4.80
N LEU A 61 1.47 -3.29 4.28
CA LEU A 61 1.30 -3.90 2.97
C LEU A 61 0.18 -4.95 3.01
N GLU A 62 -0.75 -4.87 2.05
CA GLU A 62 -1.84 -5.85 1.92
C GLU A 62 -1.74 -6.66 0.63
N THR A 63 -1.24 -6.06 -0.45
CA THR A 63 -1.08 -6.75 -1.74
C THR A 63 0.32 -6.55 -2.32
N CYS A 64 0.97 -7.65 -2.70
CA CYS A 64 2.22 -7.67 -3.47
C CYS A 64 1.94 -8.08 -4.92
N LEU A 65 2.22 -7.18 -5.86
CA LEU A 65 2.19 -7.44 -7.30
C LEU A 65 3.59 -7.80 -7.76
N VAL A 66 3.74 -8.84 -8.58
CA VAL A 66 5.05 -9.34 -9.00
C VAL A 66 5.06 -9.49 -10.51
N HIS A 67 6.06 -8.91 -11.18
CA HIS A 67 6.23 -9.12 -12.62
C HIS A 67 6.56 -10.58 -12.92
N ASP A 68 5.90 -11.18 -13.92
CA ASP A 68 6.06 -12.61 -14.25
C ASP A 68 7.52 -13.01 -14.53
N ALA A 69 8.31 -12.12 -15.13
CA ALA A 69 9.71 -12.38 -15.44
C ALA A 69 10.59 -12.68 -14.22
N VAL A 70 10.22 -12.19 -13.05
CA VAL A 70 10.98 -12.38 -11.79
C VAL A 70 10.24 -13.27 -10.79
N ALA A 71 9.01 -13.65 -11.08
CA ALA A 71 8.13 -14.34 -10.14
C ALA A 71 8.72 -15.68 -9.66
N GLU A 72 9.28 -16.49 -10.56
CA GLU A 72 9.87 -17.80 -10.20
C GLU A 72 11.07 -17.69 -9.26
N GLN A 73 11.82 -16.59 -9.34
CA GLN A 73 12.96 -16.36 -8.46
C GLN A 73 12.54 -15.64 -7.18
N PHE A 74 11.71 -14.61 -7.28
CA PHE A 74 11.34 -13.76 -6.16
C PHE A 74 10.39 -14.45 -5.15
N LEU A 75 9.35 -15.12 -5.64
CA LEU A 75 8.30 -15.65 -4.76
C LEU A 75 8.80 -16.69 -3.75
N PRO A 76 9.69 -17.65 -4.09
CA PRO A 76 10.25 -18.57 -3.08
C PRO A 76 11.10 -17.85 -2.02
N MET A 77 11.86 -16.81 -2.42
CA MET A 77 12.65 -16.01 -1.48
C MET A 77 11.74 -15.25 -0.52
N LEU A 78 10.66 -14.66 -1.04
CA LEU A 78 9.67 -13.95 -0.23
C LEU A 78 8.94 -14.90 0.72
N GLN A 79 8.48 -16.05 0.23
CA GLN A 79 7.81 -17.05 1.06
C GLN A 79 8.66 -17.45 2.24
N GLN A 80 9.93 -17.82 2.00
CA GLN A 80 10.86 -18.18 3.07
C GLN A 80 10.97 -17.08 4.13
N LYS A 81 10.98 -15.81 3.70
CA LYS A 81 11.08 -14.67 4.62
C LYS A 81 9.79 -14.47 5.43
N LEU A 82 8.64 -14.56 4.78
CA LEU A 82 7.33 -14.40 5.41
C LEU A 82 6.97 -15.54 6.37
N GLU A 83 7.52 -16.75 6.15
CA GLU A 83 7.36 -17.89 7.05
C GLU A 83 7.93 -17.63 8.45
N GLU A 84 8.96 -16.79 8.60
CA GLU A 84 9.50 -16.38 9.90
C GLU A 84 8.43 -15.75 10.80
N HIS A 85 7.40 -15.14 10.19
CA HIS A 85 6.27 -14.48 10.87
C HIS A 85 4.94 -15.21 10.70
N GLN A 86 4.95 -16.42 10.09
CA GLN A 86 3.75 -17.21 9.82
C GLN A 86 2.70 -16.44 9.01
N VAL A 87 3.14 -15.64 8.02
CA VAL A 87 2.24 -14.87 7.17
C VAL A 87 1.48 -15.82 6.23
N GLU A 88 0.15 -15.75 6.26
CA GLU A 88 -0.72 -16.46 5.31
C GLU A 88 -0.63 -15.80 3.93
N ILE A 89 -0.32 -16.58 2.91
CA ILE A 89 -0.27 -16.08 1.52
C ILE A 89 -1.53 -16.49 0.77
N ARG A 90 -2.23 -15.50 0.23
CA ARG A 90 -3.34 -15.69 -0.73
C ARG A 90 -2.87 -15.33 -2.11
N GLY A 91 -2.73 -16.31 -2.99
CA GLY A 91 -2.08 -16.13 -4.29
C GLY A 91 -2.99 -16.38 -5.49
N CYS A 92 -2.75 -15.64 -6.58
CA CYS A 92 -3.34 -15.97 -7.87
C CYS A 92 -2.86 -17.35 -8.35
N GLU A 93 -3.46 -17.86 -9.42
CA GLU A 93 -3.11 -19.17 -9.97
C GLU A 93 -1.60 -19.32 -10.27
N ARG A 94 -0.98 -18.28 -10.87
CA ARG A 94 0.45 -18.29 -11.18
C ARG A 94 1.33 -18.33 -9.92
N THR A 95 0.95 -17.60 -8.88
CA THR A 95 1.61 -17.65 -7.56
C THR A 95 1.55 -19.06 -6.98
N ARG A 96 0.39 -19.70 -7.04
CA ARG A 96 0.18 -21.08 -6.56
C ARG A 96 0.95 -22.13 -7.36
N GLN A 97 1.07 -21.95 -8.67
CA GLN A 97 1.90 -22.83 -9.51
C GLN A 97 3.37 -22.80 -9.09
N ILE A 98 3.88 -21.65 -8.63
CA ILE A 98 5.28 -21.48 -8.20
C ILE A 98 5.47 -21.96 -6.76
N LEU A 99 4.59 -21.59 -5.84
CA LEU A 99 4.77 -21.83 -4.40
C LEU A 99 4.08 -23.11 -3.87
N GLY A 100 3.18 -23.70 -4.67
CA GLY A 100 2.49 -24.95 -4.33
C GLY A 100 1.28 -24.79 -3.40
N ASP A 101 0.90 -25.91 -2.78
CA ASP A 101 -0.39 -26.05 -2.05
C ASP A 101 -0.46 -25.31 -0.72
N SER A 102 0.64 -24.78 -0.23
CA SER A 102 0.66 -23.95 0.99
C SER A 102 0.00 -22.58 0.80
N VAL A 103 -0.21 -22.16 -0.46
CA VAL A 103 -0.81 -20.87 -0.81
C VAL A 103 -2.30 -21.02 -1.03
N ILE A 104 -3.09 -20.23 -0.30
CA ILE A 104 -4.54 -20.19 -0.41
C ILE A 104 -4.92 -19.48 -1.75
N PRO A 105 -5.92 -19.98 -2.50
CA PRO A 105 -6.40 -19.27 -3.67
C PRO A 105 -6.93 -17.90 -3.32
N ALA A 106 -6.36 -16.85 -3.91
CA ALA A 106 -6.86 -15.49 -3.76
C ALA A 106 -8.18 -15.29 -4.50
N THR A 107 -9.09 -14.57 -3.89
CA THR A 107 -10.35 -14.10 -4.48
C THR A 107 -10.24 -12.63 -4.89
N GLU A 108 -11.22 -12.12 -5.64
CA GLU A 108 -11.31 -10.69 -5.96
C GLU A 108 -11.46 -9.82 -4.70
N GLU A 109 -12.14 -10.34 -3.68
CA GLU A 109 -12.34 -9.66 -2.40
C GLU A 109 -11.03 -9.53 -1.61
N ASP A 110 -10.14 -10.53 -1.69
CA ASP A 110 -8.84 -10.49 -1.02
C ASP A 110 -7.99 -9.31 -1.49
N TYR A 111 -8.04 -8.98 -2.78
CA TYR A 111 -7.30 -7.83 -3.33
C TYR A 111 -7.88 -6.48 -2.90
N ALA A 112 -9.13 -6.43 -2.46
CA ALA A 112 -9.79 -5.22 -1.98
C ALA A 112 -9.80 -5.11 -0.45
N THR A 113 -9.21 -6.09 0.26
CA THR A 113 -9.30 -6.20 1.71
C THR A 113 -8.08 -5.62 2.40
N GLU A 114 -8.29 -4.77 3.39
CA GLU A 114 -7.32 -4.41 4.42
C GLU A 114 -7.39 -5.49 5.51
N PHE A 115 -6.44 -6.44 5.51
CA PHE A 115 -6.47 -7.59 6.42
C PHE A 115 -6.17 -7.21 7.87
N LEU A 116 -5.30 -6.23 8.08
CA LEU A 116 -4.82 -5.82 9.41
C LEU A 116 -4.18 -6.96 10.22
N ASP A 117 -3.71 -8.00 9.56
CA ASP A 117 -3.17 -9.22 10.12
C ASP A 117 -2.00 -9.75 9.29
N TYR A 118 -1.38 -10.84 9.73
CA TYR A 118 -0.33 -11.54 8.99
C TYR A 118 -0.91 -12.33 7.80
N ILE A 119 -1.59 -11.63 6.92
CA ILE A 119 -2.17 -12.13 5.68
C ILE A 119 -1.75 -11.19 4.55
N ILE A 120 -1.30 -11.74 3.41
CA ILE A 120 -0.91 -10.97 2.25
C ILE A 120 -1.51 -11.57 0.97
N SER A 121 -2.04 -10.73 0.09
CA SER A 121 -2.42 -11.13 -1.26
C SER A 121 -1.24 -10.99 -2.21
N ILE A 122 -1.02 -11.98 -3.08
CA ILE A 122 0.04 -11.94 -4.10
C ILE A 122 -0.56 -12.21 -5.48
N ARG A 123 -0.29 -11.31 -6.42
CA ARG A 123 -0.68 -11.46 -7.82
C ARG A 123 0.50 -11.27 -8.75
N VAL A 124 0.69 -12.21 -9.67
CA VAL A 124 1.63 -12.09 -10.78
C VAL A 124 0.97 -11.29 -11.90
N VAL A 125 1.71 -10.33 -12.43
CA VAL A 125 1.28 -9.41 -13.50
C VAL A 125 2.31 -9.39 -14.63
N SER A 126 1.89 -9.03 -15.82
CA SER A 126 2.72 -9.06 -17.03
C SER A 126 3.47 -7.75 -17.31
N SER A 127 3.12 -6.67 -16.62
CA SER A 127 3.70 -5.35 -16.87
C SER A 127 3.40 -4.35 -15.77
N VAL A 128 4.14 -3.23 -15.77
CA VAL A 128 3.84 -2.07 -14.91
C VAL A 128 2.44 -1.51 -15.19
N ASP A 129 1.95 -1.57 -16.43
CA ASP A 129 0.60 -1.12 -16.79
C ASP A 129 -0.48 -1.97 -16.11
N GLU A 130 -0.33 -3.29 -16.10
CA GLU A 130 -1.25 -4.19 -15.40
C GLU A 130 -1.21 -3.95 -13.88
N ALA A 131 -0.03 -3.71 -13.32
CA ALA A 131 0.12 -3.36 -11.90
C ALA A 131 -0.63 -2.06 -11.56
N ILE A 132 -0.47 -1.02 -12.36
CA ILE A 132 -1.18 0.27 -12.18
C ILE A 132 -2.69 0.08 -12.30
N GLN A 133 -3.18 -0.71 -13.26
CA GLN A 133 -4.60 -1.03 -13.41
C GLN A 133 -5.15 -1.77 -12.18
N HIS A 134 -4.39 -2.73 -11.65
CA HIS A 134 -4.76 -3.45 -10.43
C HIS A 134 -4.88 -2.50 -9.25
N ILE A 135 -3.87 -1.66 -9.02
CA ILE A 135 -3.85 -0.64 -7.97
C ILE A 135 -5.04 0.30 -8.11
N SER A 136 -5.29 0.81 -9.32
CA SER A 136 -6.43 1.69 -9.59
C SER A 136 -7.79 1.05 -9.25
N LYS A 137 -7.90 -0.27 -9.35
CA LYS A 137 -9.14 -1.01 -9.08
C LYS A 137 -9.33 -1.31 -7.59
N TYR A 138 -8.27 -1.64 -6.86
CA TYR A 138 -8.40 -2.24 -5.53
C TYR A 138 -7.83 -1.39 -4.40
N SER A 139 -6.90 -0.47 -4.69
CA SER A 139 -6.31 0.39 -3.67
C SER A 139 -7.33 1.38 -3.09
N THR A 140 -7.12 1.71 -1.83
CA THR A 140 -7.83 2.82 -1.16
C THR A 140 -7.15 4.18 -1.41
N GLY A 141 -6.10 4.23 -2.24
CA GLY A 141 -5.34 5.44 -2.54
C GLY A 141 -4.45 5.91 -1.40
N HIS A 142 -3.98 4.98 -0.56
CA HIS A 142 -3.18 5.31 0.63
C HIS A 142 -1.67 5.39 0.32
N SER A 143 -1.00 4.25 0.16
CA SER A 143 0.45 4.19 -0.03
C SER A 143 0.83 3.05 -0.97
N GLU A 144 1.54 3.39 -2.04
CA GLU A 144 1.94 2.44 -3.06
C GLU A 144 3.43 2.54 -3.34
N CYS A 145 4.06 1.45 -3.69
CA CYS A 145 5.48 1.43 -4.03
C CYS A 145 5.74 0.58 -5.26
N ILE A 146 6.68 1.03 -6.10
CA ILE A 146 7.34 0.21 -7.09
C ILE A 146 8.77 -0.09 -6.64
N ILE A 147 9.21 -1.34 -6.81
CA ILE A 147 10.60 -1.74 -6.61
C ILE A 147 11.19 -2.02 -7.98
N THR A 148 12.15 -1.20 -8.42
CA THR A 148 12.66 -1.21 -9.79
C THR A 148 14.02 -0.52 -9.90
N GLU A 149 14.84 -0.95 -10.85
CA GLU A 149 16.04 -0.26 -11.33
C GLU A 149 15.76 0.54 -12.62
N SER A 150 14.54 0.42 -13.19
CA SER A 150 14.12 1.15 -14.37
C SER A 150 13.62 2.55 -14.04
N TYR A 151 14.40 3.58 -14.35
CA TYR A 151 13.96 4.97 -14.19
C TYR A 151 12.63 5.24 -14.94
N ARG A 152 12.46 4.66 -16.13
CA ARG A 152 11.23 4.82 -16.92
C ARG A 152 10.00 4.26 -16.21
N ASN A 153 10.11 3.05 -15.64
CA ASN A 153 8.99 2.41 -14.93
C ASN A 153 8.71 3.13 -13.61
N ALA A 154 9.75 3.59 -12.90
CA ALA A 154 9.61 4.41 -11.70
C ALA A 154 8.83 5.71 -11.99
N GLU A 155 9.26 6.46 -13.02
CA GLU A 155 8.61 7.72 -13.40
C GLU A 155 7.14 7.49 -13.84
N LYS A 156 6.89 6.44 -14.64
CA LYS A 156 5.54 6.08 -15.06
C LYS A 156 4.65 5.75 -13.86
N PHE A 157 5.12 4.89 -12.96
CA PHE A 157 4.37 4.49 -11.77
C PHE A 157 4.03 5.69 -10.89
N GLN A 158 5.00 6.57 -10.62
CA GLN A 158 4.78 7.79 -9.81
C GLN A 158 3.79 8.77 -10.45
N LYS A 159 3.71 8.83 -11.78
CA LYS A 159 2.80 9.74 -12.48
C LYS A 159 1.38 9.19 -12.62
N GLU A 160 1.23 7.87 -12.76
CA GLU A 160 -0.04 7.26 -13.11
C GLU A 160 -0.78 6.67 -11.90
N VAL A 161 -0.08 6.33 -10.82
CA VAL A 161 -0.72 5.85 -9.59
C VAL A 161 -1.27 7.02 -8.79
N ASP A 162 -2.59 7.03 -8.60
CA ASP A 162 -3.30 8.11 -7.90
C ASP A 162 -3.52 7.76 -6.42
N SER A 163 -2.43 7.74 -5.66
CA SER A 163 -2.45 7.51 -4.20
C SER A 163 -1.86 8.69 -3.43
N ALA A 164 -2.15 8.77 -2.14
CA ALA A 164 -1.66 9.85 -1.29
C ALA A 164 -0.13 9.87 -1.19
N CYS A 165 0.49 8.68 -1.18
CA CYS A 165 1.94 8.51 -1.19
C CYS A 165 2.32 7.46 -2.22
N VAL A 166 3.27 7.79 -3.11
CA VAL A 166 3.78 6.89 -4.15
C VAL A 166 5.30 6.87 -4.09
N TYR A 167 5.86 5.70 -3.82
CA TYR A 167 7.27 5.49 -3.55
C TYR A 167 7.99 4.69 -4.64
N VAL A 168 9.29 4.85 -4.68
CA VAL A 168 10.22 3.99 -5.42
C VAL A 168 11.23 3.42 -4.44
N ASN A 169 11.40 2.10 -4.43
CA ASN A 169 12.38 1.37 -3.61
C ASN A 169 12.28 1.70 -2.10
N CYS A 170 11.06 1.79 -1.59
CA CYS A 170 10.80 2.16 -0.20
C CYS A 170 9.62 1.36 0.37
N SER A 171 9.64 1.04 1.64
CA SER A 171 8.50 0.41 2.32
C SER A 171 7.30 1.37 2.44
N THR A 172 6.08 0.85 2.29
CA THR A 172 4.85 1.61 2.55
C THR A 172 4.76 2.08 4.01
N ARG A 173 5.46 1.39 4.93
CA ARG A 173 5.60 1.79 6.34
C ARG A 173 6.26 3.15 6.53
N PHE A 174 6.97 3.67 5.51
CA PHE A 174 7.54 5.00 5.53
C PHE A 174 6.48 6.12 5.53
N THR A 175 5.24 5.83 5.17
CA THR A 175 4.12 6.78 5.25
C THR A 175 3.72 7.02 6.71
N ASP A 176 4.51 7.80 7.40
CA ASP A 176 4.35 8.11 8.83
C ASP A 176 4.86 9.52 9.11
N GLY A 177 4.10 10.30 9.88
CA GLY A 177 4.46 11.68 10.20
C GLY A 177 5.76 11.79 11.01
N GLY A 178 6.10 10.77 11.81
CA GLY A 178 7.38 10.69 12.52
C GLY A 178 8.55 10.48 11.56
N GLU A 179 8.40 9.56 10.60
CA GLU A 179 9.41 9.28 9.56
C GLU A 179 9.64 10.51 8.66
N PHE A 180 8.60 11.27 8.33
CA PHE A 180 8.70 12.52 7.58
C PHE A 180 9.20 13.72 8.41
N GLY A 181 9.48 13.55 9.69
CA GLY A 181 9.95 14.64 10.55
C GLY A 181 8.88 15.66 10.92
N LEU A 182 7.60 15.33 10.82
CA LEU A 182 6.47 16.20 11.19
C LEU A 182 6.23 16.24 12.73
N GLY A 183 7.06 15.56 13.51
CA GLY A 183 6.99 15.48 14.96
C GLY A 183 5.95 14.50 15.49
N ALA A 184 4.77 14.47 14.91
CA ALA A 184 3.71 13.52 15.22
C ALA A 184 2.77 13.35 14.02
N GLU A 185 1.93 12.32 14.06
CA GLU A 185 0.88 12.09 13.06
C GLU A 185 -0.49 12.02 13.71
N ILE A 186 -1.45 12.73 13.12
CA ILE A 186 -2.87 12.59 13.49
C ILE A 186 -3.52 11.51 12.61
N GLY A 187 -3.07 11.37 11.39
CA GLY A 187 -3.51 10.35 10.44
C GLY A 187 -3.08 10.67 9.02
N ILE A 188 -3.37 9.75 8.11
CA ILE A 188 -3.07 9.87 6.69
C ILE A 188 -4.38 10.05 5.94
N SER A 189 -4.54 11.20 5.28
CA SER A 189 -5.71 11.48 4.47
C SER A 189 -5.52 10.96 3.04
N THR A 190 -6.49 10.19 2.56
CA THR A 190 -6.53 9.71 1.17
C THR A 190 -7.41 10.59 0.28
N GLN A 191 -8.07 11.61 0.85
CA GLN A 191 -8.93 12.53 0.11
C GLN A 191 -8.13 13.37 -0.89
N LYS A 192 -8.77 13.69 -2.04
CA LYS A 192 -8.20 14.57 -3.07
C LYS A 192 -8.44 16.06 -2.75
N LEU A 193 -8.24 16.42 -1.48
CA LEU A 193 -8.28 17.79 -0.99
C LEU A 193 -6.86 18.25 -0.64
N HIS A 194 -6.71 19.51 -0.24
CA HIS A 194 -5.42 20.06 0.20
C HIS A 194 -4.74 19.26 1.34
N ALA A 195 -5.51 18.54 2.14
CA ALA A 195 -5.05 17.68 3.22
C ALA A 195 -4.95 16.23 2.74
N ARG A 196 -3.99 15.91 1.88
CA ARG A 196 -3.72 14.56 1.37
C ARG A 196 -2.36 14.07 1.86
N GLY A 197 -2.28 12.79 2.25
CA GLY A 197 -1.05 12.18 2.80
C GLY A 197 -0.91 12.35 4.32
N PRO A 198 0.31 12.16 4.86
CA PRO A 198 0.58 12.29 6.30
C PRO A 198 0.29 13.70 6.80
N MET A 199 -0.48 13.79 7.89
CA MET A 199 -0.90 15.04 8.48
C MET A 199 -0.36 15.16 9.91
N GLY A 200 0.60 16.06 10.11
CA GLY A 200 1.14 16.41 11.41
C GLY A 200 0.26 17.46 12.14
N PRO A 201 0.56 17.75 13.44
CA PRO A 201 -0.21 18.72 14.23
C PRO A 201 -0.30 20.11 13.60
N VAL A 202 0.78 20.58 12.98
CA VAL A 202 0.82 21.90 12.34
C VAL A 202 -0.08 21.93 11.10
N SER A 203 -0.18 20.84 10.34
CA SER A 203 -1.04 20.74 9.16
C SER A 203 -2.52 20.92 9.48
N TYR A 204 -2.96 20.53 10.68
CA TYR A 204 -4.35 20.70 11.14
C TYR A 204 -4.63 22.11 11.67
N THR A 205 -3.63 22.77 12.23
CA THR A 205 -3.80 24.12 12.83
C THR A 205 -3.56 25.23 11.82
N HIS A 206 -2.77 24.99 10.79
CA HIS A 206 -2.36 25.97 9.79
C HIS A 206 -2.78 25.52 8.38
N LEU A 207 -4.07 25.33 8.18
CA LEU A 207 -4.65 25.14 6.86
C LEU A 207 -4.60 26.48 6.11
N ARG A 208 -3.44 26.88 5.64
CA ARG A 208 -3.33 27.94 4.65
C ARG A 208 -3.68 27.36 3.30
N ALA A 209 -4.68 27.92 2.64
CA ALA A 209 -4.75 27.82 1.19
C ALA A 209 -3.41 28.36 0.67
N HIS A 210 -2.66 27.57 -0.07
CA HIS A 210 -1.59 28.12 -0.88
C HIS A 210 -2.28 28.94 -1.96
N GLU A 211 -2.35 30.23 -1.74
CA GLU A 211 -2.62 31.17 -2.83
C GLU A 211 -1.44 31.05 -3.78
N THR A 212 -1.68 30.46 -4.93
CA THR A 212 -0.75 30.47 -6.09
C THR A 212 -0.76 31.82 -6.73
#